data_acc8c20cd7c2d72ca6d845fb180941e7
#
_entry.id   acc8c20cd7c2d72ca6d845fb180941e7
#
_cell.length_a   1.000
_cell.length_b   1.000
_cell.length_c   1.000
_cell.angle_alpha   90.00
_cell.angle_beta   90.00
_cell.angle_gamma   90.00
#
_symmetry.space_group_name_H-M   'P 1'
#
loop_
_entity.id
_entity.type
_entity.pdbx_description
1 polymer ?
#
loop_
_entity_poly.entity_id
_entity_poly.type
_entity_poly.pdbx_seq_one_letter_code
_entity_poly.pdbx_strand_id
1 'polypeptide(L)'
;YVHYIADLIDLERVSNTANEENGDKPKRQCRCLDIGVGANCIYPIIGHVEYGWMFVGSDIDPVSIENARKIVTCNPVLAHKIDLRLQKDNRRIFDGIIAPDEYFDVTICNPPFHSSKEEAEEGTLRKLSSLKGEKVKKTKLNFGGNANELWCEGGELHFLLNMISESRKYRKNCGWFTSLVSKEKNLDKLYAKLKAVHVSEYKIIRMCQGTKNSRILAWRFLE
;
A
#
# COMPACT_ATOMS: atom_id res chain seq x y z
N TYR A 1 5.38 -7.50 4.26
CA TYR A 1 4.23 -7.18 3.42
C TYR A 1 4.47 -7.66 1.99
N VAL A 2 5.49 -7.17 1.29
CA VAL A 2 5.75 -7.50 -0.13
C VAL A 2 5.81 -9.01 -0.40
N HIS A 3 6.48 -9.81 0.43
CA HIS A 3 6.54 -11.27 0.30
C HIS A 3 5.16 -11.94 0.36
N TYR A 4 4.28 -11.52 1.27
CA TYR A 4 2.90 -12.03 1.33
C TYR A 4 2.06 -11.65 0.11
N ILE A 5 2.38 -10.52 -0.52
CA ILE A 5 1.74 -10.13 -1.79
C ILE A 5 2.27 -10.99 -2.94
N ALA A 6 3.54 -11.34 -2.93
CA ALA A 6 4.10 -12.29 -3.89
C ALA A 6 3.40 -13.65 -3.81
N ASP A 7 3.23 -14.19 -2.61
CA ASP A 7 2.48 -15.44 -2.38
C ASP A 7 1.04 -15.34 -2.90
N LEU A 8 0.36 -14.20 -2.66
CA LEU A 8 -1.01 -13.98 -3.14
C LEU A 8 -1.10 -14.02 -4.67
N ILE A 9 -0.14 -13.39 -5.37
CA ILE A 9 -0.08 -13.34 -6.84
C ILE A 9 0.31 -14.69 -7.43
N ASP A 10 1.26 -15.39 -6.82
CA ASP A 10 1.75 -16.68 -7.34
C ASP A 10 0.69 -17.78 -7.19
N LEU A 11 -0.08 -17.79 -6.10
CA LEU A 11 -1.22 -18.69 -5.96
C LEU A 11 -2.25 -18.53 -7.08
N GLU A 12 -2.48 -17.32 -7.55
CA GLU A 12 -3.36 -17.07 -8.70
C GLU A 12 -2.77 -17.55 -10.03
N ARG A 13 -1.48 -17.31 -10.22
CA ARG A 13 -0.81 -17.74 -11.46
C ARG A 13 -0.85 -19.26 -11.61
N VAL A 14 -0.63 -19.98 -10.51
CA VAL A 14 -0.74 -21.45 -10.49
C VAL A 14 -2.17 -21.90 -10.80
N SER A 15 -3.18 -21.23 -10.24
CA SER A 15 -4.58 -21.57 -10.48
C SER A 15 -5.01 -21.33 -11.92
N ASN A 16 -4.48 -20.28 -12.56
CA ASN A 16 -4.81 -19.93 -13.94
C ASN A 16 -4.06 -20.82 -14.96
N THR A 17 -2.81 -21.24 -14.66
CA THR A 17 -2.06 -22.15 -15.54
C THR A 17 -2.58 -23.58 -15.52
N ALA A 18 -3.23 -24.01 -14.44
CA ALA A 18 -3.88 -25.33 -14.37
C ALA A 18 -5.09 -25.45 -15.32
N ASN A 19 -5.65 -24.32 -15.79
CA ASN A 19 -6.77 -24.26 -16.72
C ASN A 19 -6.37 -23.98 -18.18
N GLU A 20 -5.08 -23.72 -18.46
CA GLU A 20 -4.58 -23.45 -19.82
C GLU A 20 -3.64 -24.58 -20.27
N GLU A 21 -4.13 -25.45 -21.18
CA GLU A 21 -3.38 -26.57 -21.79
C GLU A 21 -2.28 -26.15 -22.78
N ASN A 22 -1.90 -24.89 -22.90
CA ASN A 22 -0.93 -24.47 -23.90
C ASN A 22 0.19 -23.61 -23.31
N GLY A 23 1.39 -24.18 -23.43
CA GLY A 23 2.65 -23.68 -22.97
C GLY A 23 3.11 -22.33 -23.50
N ASP A 24 4.11 -21.79 -22.82
CA ASP A 24 5.05 -20.73 -23.24
C ASP A 24 4.49 -19.36 -23.63
N LYS A 25 3.50 -18.84 -22.89
CA LYS A 25 3.34 -17.38 -22.87
C LYS A 25 4.40 -16.76 -21.96
N PRO A 26 5.18 -15.76 -22.44
CA PRO A 26 6.14 -15.07 -21.58
C PRO A 26 5.43 -14.57 -20.33
N LYS A 27 5.94 -14.92 -19.14
CA LYS A 27 5.39 -14.44 -17.86
C LYS A 27 5.32 -12.92 -17.90
N ARG A 28 4.11 -12.37 -18.05
CA ARG A 28 3.93 -10.91 -17.98
C ARG A 28 4.50 -10.39 -16.66
N GLN A 29 5.35 -9.38 -16.75
CA GLN A 29 5.95 -8.75 -15.58
C GLN A 29 4.83 -8.15 -14.69
N CYS A 30 4.85 -8.48 -13.41
CA CYS A 30 3.86 -7.96 -12.46
C CYS A 30 3.97 -6.44 -12.35
N ARG A 31 2.86 -5.75 -12.42
CA ARG A 31 2.76 -4.30 -12.24
C ARG A 31 1.98 -3.99 -10.96
N CYS A 32 2.63 -3.30 -10.05
CA CYS A 32 2.10 -2.97 -8.73
C CYS A 32 1.89 -1.46 -8.58
N LEU A 33 0.80 -1.07 -7.92
CA LEU A 33 0.56 0.32 -7.50
C LEU A 33 0.78 0.44 -5.99
N ASP A 34 1.76 1.24 -5.57
CA ASP A 34 2.02 1.56 -4.17
C ASP A 34 1.37 2.90 -3.80
N ILE A 35 0.42 2.83 -2.87
CA ILE A 35 -0.37 3.99 -2.40
C ILE A 35 0.22 4.47 -1.08
N GLY A 36 0.69 5.73 -1.07
CA GLY A 36 1.47 6.27 0.03
C GLY A 36 2.90 5.73 -0.02
N VAL A 37 3.57 5.89 -1.16
CA VAL A 37 4.92 5.34 -1.41
C VAL A 37 5.98 5.87 -0.44
N GLY A 38 5.74 7.05 0.14
CA GLY A 38 6.62 7.72 1.08
C GLY A 38 7.97 8.14 0.49
N ALA A 39 8.74 8.88 1.28
CA ALA A 39 10.02 9.44 0.85
C ALA A 39 11.10 8.37 0.58
N ASN A 40 10.97 7.18 1.18
CA ASN A 40 11.97 6.12 1.11
C ASN A 40 11.71 5.10 0.00
N CYS A 41 10.53 5.11 -0.63
CA CYS A 41 10.17 4.22 -1.74
C CYS A 41 10.42 2.72 -1.44
N ILE A 42 10.17 2.28 -0.19
CA ILE A 42 10.68 1.01 0.33
C ILE A 42 10.03 -0.21 -0.34
N TYR A 43 8.70 -0.20 -0.56
CA TYR A 43 8.01 -1.34 -1.16
C TYR A 43 8.35 -1.51 -2.65
N PRO A 44 8.41 -0.44 -3.47
CA PRO A 44 8.89 -0.55 -4.84
C PRO A 44 10.31 -1.08 -4.94
N ILE A 45 11.23 -0.63 -4.07
CA ILE A 45 12.61 -1.12 -4.05
C ILE A 45 12.64 -2.63 -3.78
N ILE A 46 12.01 -3.08 -2.69
CA ILE A 46 11.97 -4.50 -2.33
C ILE A 46 11.28 -5.33 -3.43
N GLY A 47 10.12 -4.88 -3.90
CA GLY A 47 9.36 -5.62 -4.89
C GLY A 47 10.06 -5.72 -6.25
N HIS A 48 10.83 -4.69 -6.63
CA HIS A 48 11.62 -4.76 -7.86
C HIS A 48 12.85 -5.65 -7.70
N VAL A 49 13.63 -5.47 -6.62
CA VAL A 49 14.89 -6.22 -6.42
C VAL A 49 14.64 -7.71 -6.22
N GLU A 50 13.63 -8.07 -5.41
CA GLU A 50 13.34 -9.48 -5.08
C GLU A 50 12.52 -10.20 -6.16
N TYR A 51 11.60 -9.50 -6.81
CA TYR A 51 10.60 -10.14 -7.70
C TYR A 51 10.59 -9.60 -9.13
N GLY A 52 11.38 -8.59 -9.43
CA GLY A 52 11.42 -7.96 -10.76
C GLY A 52 10.14 -7.20 -11.11
N TRP A 53 9.30 -6.81 -10.15
CA TRP A 53 8.06 -6.11 -10.41
C TRP A 53 8.28 -4.70 -10.92
N MET A 54 7.33 -4.20 -11.71
CA MET A 54 7.23 -2.80 -12.09
C MET A 54 6.30 -2.06 -11.15
N PHE A 55 6.64 -0.82 -10.81
CA PHE A 55 5.85 -0.04 -9.87
C PHE A 55 5.38 1.29 -10.43
N VAL A 56 4.17 1.66 -10.02
CA VAL A 56 3.74 3.04 -9.89
C VAL A 56 3.65 3.33 -8.40
N GLY A 57 4.34 4.37 -7.92
CA GLY A 57 4.24 4.84 -6.54
C GLY A 57 3.51 6.18 -6.50
N SER A 58 2.49 6.31 -5.67
CA SER A 58 1.76 7.56 -5.48
C SER A 58 1.87 8.08 -4.06
N ASP A 59 1.91 9.40 -3.91
CA ASP A 59 1.86 10.07 -2.61
C ASP A 59 1.18 11.43 -2.74
N ILE A 60 0.60 11.94 -1.64
CA ILE A 60 0.01 13.28 -1.55
C ILE A 60 1.05 14.35 -1.22
N ASP A 61 2.21 13.95 -0.70
CA ASP A 61 3.28 14.87 -0.30
C ASP A 61 4.31 15.04 -1.43
N PRO A 62 4.42 16.25 -2.01
CA PRO A 62 5.38 16.51 -3.08
C PRO A 62 6.83 16.35 -2.62
N VAL A 63 7.13 16.54 -1.33
CA VAL A 63 8.47 16.36 -0.78
C VAL A 63 8.84 14.88 -0.74
N SER A 64 7.91 14.02 -0.35
CA SER A 64 8.09 12.56 -0.36
C SER A 64 8.32 12.07 -1.80
N ILE A 65 7.52 12.50 -2.76
CA ILE A 65 7.70 12.17 -4.19
C ILE A 65 9.07 12.60 -4.70
N GLU A 66 9.52 13.82 -4.36
CA GLU A 66 10.82 14.33 -4.80
C GLU A 66 11.98 13.51 -4.20
N ASN A 67 11.90 13.15 -2.92
CA ASN A 67 12.91 12.32 -2.27
C ASN A 67 12.93 10.89 -2.85
N ALA A 68 11.77 10.27 -3.04
CA ALA A 68 11.66 8.98 -3.71
C ALA A 68 12.25 9.04 -5.14
N ARG A 69 11.99 10.13 -5.88
CA ARG A 69 12.55 10.34 -7.22
C ARG A 69 14.06 10.40 -7.21
N LYS A 70 14.68 11.08 -6.23
CA LYS A 70 16.14 11.10 -6.06
C LYS A 70 16.69 9.69 -5.85
N ILE A 71 16.05 8.89 -5.00
CA ILE A 71 16.44 7.49 -4.77
C ILE A 71 16.41 6.71 -6.07
N VAL A 72 15.29 6.78 -6.81
CA VAL A 72 15.10 6.04 -8.08
C VAL A 72 16.13 6.49 -9.11
N THR A 73 16.38 7.81 -9.25
CA THR A 73 17.33 8.34 -10.24
C THR A 73 18.76 7.99 -9.93
N CYS A 74 19.15 7.98 -8.64
CA CYS A 74 20.52 7.65 -8.22
C CYS A 74 20.83 6.14 -8.28
N ASN A 75 19.81 5.29 -8.55
CA ASN A 75 19.99 3.85 -8.59
C ASN A 75 19.61 3.28 -9.97
N PRO A 76 20.59 2.98 -10.83
CA PRO A 76 20.34 2.51 -12.21
C PRO A 76 19.43 1.27 -12.29
N VAL A 77 19.47 0.39 -11.29
CA VAL A 77 18.63 -0.82 -11.20
C VAL A 77 17.14 -0.44 -11.12
N LEU A 78 16.81 0.70 -10.52
CA LEU A 78 15.44 1.18 -10.33
C LEU A 78 14.96 2.08 -11.47
N ALA A 79 15.88 2.58 -12.30
CA ALA A 79 15.57 3.46 -13.39
C ALA A 79 14.58 2.80 -14.36
N HIS A 80 13.54 3.54 -14.75
CA HIS A 80 12.44 3.06 -15.62
C HIS A 80 11.62 1.89 -15.05
N LYS A 81 11.85 1.48 -13.79
CA LYS A 81 11.10 0.42 -13.12
C LYS A 81 10.06 0.94 -12.14
N ILE A 82 10.23 2.17 -11.70
CA ILE A 82 9.36 2.83 -10.74
C ILE A 82 8.94 4.19 -11.32
N ASP A 83 7.66 4.37 -11.57
CA ASP A 83 7.02 5.63 -11.94
C ASP A 83 6.43 6.30 -10.68
N LEU A 84 6.70 7.57 -10.46
CA LEU A 84 6.28 8.29 -9.25
C LEU A 84 5.28 9.40 -9.60
N ARG A 85 4.10 9.33 -9.00
CA ARG A 85 2.96 10.21 -9.28
C ARG A 85 2.52 10.97 -8.04
N LEU A 86 2.33 12.28 -8.17
CA LEU A 86 1.75 13.10 -7.12
C LEU A 86 0.23 13.02 -7.16
N GLN A 87 -0.39 12.56 -6.06
CA GLN A 87 -1.83 12.69 -5.86
C GLN A 87 -2.17 14.11 -5.45
N LYS A 88 -2.86 14.84 -6.32
CA LYS A 88 -3.17 16.27 -6.13
C LYS A 88 -4.41 16.52 -5.25
N ASP A 89 -5.29 15.52 -5.12
CA ASP A 89 -6.49 15.61 -4.27
C ASP A 89 -6.39 14.57 -3.14
N ASN A 90 -6.13 15.04 -1.93
CA ASN A 90 -5.96 14.19 -0.75
C ASN A 90 -7.22 13.38 -0.34
N ARG A 91 -8.38 13.69 -0.94
CA ARG A 91 -9.62 12.93 -0.76
C ARG A 91 -9.73 11.75 -1.70
N ARG A 92 -8.83 11.67 -2.69
CA ARG A 92 -8.79 10.62 -3.71
C ARG A 92 -7.61 9.69 -3.47
N ILE A 93 -7.80 8.44 -3.86
CA ILE A 93 -6.76 7.41 -3.70
C ILE A 93 -6.29 6.92 -5.07
N PHE A 94 -7.22 6.55 -5.93
CA PHE A 94 -6.94 6.04 -7.27
C PHE A 94 -7.23 7.07 -8.37
N ASP A 95 -8.20 7.94 -8.14
CA ASP A 95 -8.63 8.94 -9.12
C ASP A 95 -7.51 9.97 -9.36
N GLY A 96 -7.15 10.18 -10.62
CA GLY A 96 -5.99 11.00 -11.00
C GLY A 96 -4.64 10.26 -10.92
N ILE A 97 -4.61 9.02 -10.41
CA ILE A 97 -3.42 8.17 -10.37
C ILE A 97 -3.48 7.05 -11.42
N ILE A 98 -4.59 6.31 -11.50
CA ILE A 98 -4.78 5.24 -12.48
C ILE A 98 -5.36 5.84 -13.77
N ALA A 99 -4.64 5.68 -14.88
CA ALA A 99 -5.15 6.03 -16.20
C ALA A 99 -6.17 4.97 -16.70
N PRO A 100 -7.12 5.36 -17.59
CA PRO A 100 -8.18 4.44 -18.03
C PRO A 100 -7.71 3.15 -18.69
N ASP A 101 -6.57 3.21 -19.37
CA ASP A 101 -5.94 2.11 -20.11
C ASP A 101 -4.89 1.33 -19.30
N GLU A 102 -4.66 1.72 -18.05
CA GLU A 102 -3.71 1.04 -17.17
C GLU A 102 -4.34 -0.14 -16.45
N TYR A 103 -3.52 -1.17 -16.24
CA TYR A 103 -3.84 -2.32 -15.41
C TYR A 103 -2.71 -2.61 -14.43
N PHE A 104 -3.07 -2.91 -13.20
CA PHE A 104 -2.19 -3.33 -12.12
C PHE A 104 -2.58 -4.74 -11.67
N ASP A 105 -1.60 -5.60 -11.47
CA ASP A 105 -1.85 -6.94 -10.91
C ASP A 105 -2.28 -6.83 -9.44
N VAL A 106 -1.72 -5.85 -8.73
CA VAL A 106 -2.03 -5.60 -7.32
C VAL A 106 -1.79 -4.15 -6.93
N THR A 107 -2.56 -3.66 -5.96
CA THR A 107 -2.21 -2.46 -5.21
C THR A 107 -1.67 -2.85 -3.84
N ILE A 108 -0.71 -2.10 -3.32
CA ILE A 108 -0.24 -2.18 -1.93
C ILE A 108 -0.46 -0.82 -1.26
N CYS A 109 -0.75 -0.85 0.04
CA CYS A 109 -0.95 0.36 0.81
C CYS A 109 -0.58 0.13 2.28
N ASN A 110 0.22 1.03 2.82
CA ASN A 110 0.43 1.15 4.25
C ASN A 110 -0.29 2.43 4.71
N PRO A 111 -1.55 2.33 5.17
CA PRO A 111 -2.39 3.50 5.40
C PRO A 111 -1.90 4.34 6.59
N PRO A 112 -2.25 5.62 6.66
CA PRO A 112 -2.00 6.45 7.83
C PRO A 112 -2.75 5.91 9.05
N PHE A 113 -2.05 5.73 10.18
CA PHE A 113 -2.57 5.02 11.35
C PHE A 113 -3.32 5.92 12.33
N HIS A 114 -2.99 7.21 12.36
CA HIS A 114 -3.49 8.18 13.34
C HIS A 114 -4.61 9.04 12.75
N SER A 115 -5.53 9.46 13.62
CA SER A 115 -6.67 10.29 13.23
C SER A 115 -6.37 11.79 13.29
N SER A 116 -5.25 12.18 13.91
CA SER A 116 -4.79 13.55 13.98
C SER A 116 -3.26 13.63 14.07
N LYS A 117 -2.73 14.83 13.81
CA LYS A 117 -1.31 15.10 13.92
C LYS A 117 -0.82 14.96 15.37
N GLU A 118 -1.61 15.39 16.32
CA GLU A 118 -1.32 15.30 17.75
C GLU A 118 -1.18 13.85 18.20
N GLU A 119 -2.11 12.97 17.76
CA GLU A 119 -2.05 11.53 18.05
C GLU A 119 -0.79 10.89 17.43
N ALA A 120 -0.40 11.30 16.22
CA ALA A 120 0.80 10.85 15.57
C ALA A 120 2.08 11.26 16.31
N GLU A 121 2.15 12.52 16.76
CA GLU A 121 3.27 13.05 17.54
C GLU A 121 3.39 12.33 18.90
N GLU A 122 2.29 12.15 19.64
CA GLU A 122 2.29 11.38 20.88
C GLU A 122 2.72 9.92 20.69
N GLY A 123 2.22 9.25 19.66
CA GLY A 123 2.60 7.87 19.35
C GLY A 123 4.10 7.72 19.07
N THR A 124 4.67 8.72 18.43
CA THR A 124 6.11 8.77 18.12
C THR A 124 6.95 9.07 19.37
N LEU A 125 6.52 9.99 20.22
CA LEU A 125 7.17 10.29 21.50
C LEU A 125 7.17 9.07 22.44
N ARG A 126 6.08 8.32 22.52
CA ARG A 126 5.99 7.07 23.30
C ARG A 126 6.98 6.01 22.82
N LYS A 127 7.10 5.83 21.48
CA LYS A 127 8.07 4.89 20.89
C LYS A 127 9.52 5.28 21.21
N LEU A 128 9.85 6.56 21.08
CA LEU A 128 11.19 7.05 21.38
C LEU A 128 11.54 6.95 22.87
N SER A 129 10.60 7.26 23.74
CA SER A 129 10.79 7.12 25.20
C SER A 129 10.99 5.65 25.58
N SER A 130 10.27 4.73 24.95
CA SER A 130 10.45 3.28 25.17
C SER A 130 11.79 2.76 24.66
N LEU A 131 12.32 3.30 23.56
CA LEU A 131 13.61 2.89 22.99
C LEU A 131 14.81 3.46 23.74
N LYS A 132 14.68 4.67 24.33
CA LYS A 132 15.76 5.37 25.03
C LYS A 132 15.75 5.17 26.55
N GLY A 133 14.70 4.57 27.13
CA GLY A 133 14.54 4.43 28.59
C GLY A 133 14.31 5.74 29.34
N GLU A 134 14.20 6.90 28.64
CA GLU A 134 14.06 8.23 29.21
C GLU A 134 12.88 8.98 28.58
N LYS A 135 12.20 9.85 29.36
CA LYS A 135 11.12 10.71 28.85
C LYS A 135 11.67 11.80 27.92
N VAL A 136 11.49 11.62 26.63
CA VAL A 136 11.87 12.60 25.59
C VAL A 136 10.79 13.68 25.48
N LYS A 137 11.12 14.93 25.85
CA LYS A 137 10.14 16.03 25.93
C LYS A 137 9.86 16.77 24.62
N LYS A 138 10.77 16.78 23.66
CA LYS A 138 10.58 17.29 22.28
C LYS A 138 11.82 16.95 21.45
N THR A 139 11.63 16.33 20.29
CA THR A 139 12.69 16.25 19.27
C THR A 139 12.07 16.56 17.91
N LYS A 140 12.77 17.34 17.10
CA LYS A 140 12.51 17.37 15.66
C LYS A 140 12.77 15.97 15.12
N LEU A 141 11.70 15.26 14.78
CA LEU A 141 11.76 13.89 14.30
C LEU A 141 12.12 13.90 12.83
N ASN A 142 13.41 13.69 12.55
CA ASN A 142 13.89 13.36 11.21
C ASN A 142 14.03 11.83 11.07
N PHE A 143 12.89 11.12 11.07
CA PHE A 143 12.81 9.76 10.54
C PHE A 143 12.22 9.80 9.14
N GLY A 144 12.81 10.54 8.22
CA GLY A 144 12.53 10.46 6.77
C GLY A 144 11.07 10.59 6.30
N GLY A 145 10.08 10.50 7.18
CA GLY A 145 8.65 10.62 6.91
C GLY A 145 8.09 11.96 7.40
N ASN A 146 7.37 12.66 6.54
CA ASN A 146 6.64 13.87 6.90
C ASN A 146 5.42 13.51 7.75
N ALA A 147 4.93 14.48 8.54
CA ALA A 147 3.74 14.32 9.39
C ALA A 147 2.50 13.78 8.61
N ASN A 148 2.42 14.05 7.32
CA ASN A 148 1.32 13.63 6.45
C ASN A 148 1.27 12.12 6.18
N GLU A 149 2.37 11.38 6.36
CA GLU A 149 2.40 9.92 6.21
C GLU A 149 1.79 9.19 7.41
N LEU A 150 1.64 9.87 8.53
CA LEU A 150 1.28 9.25 9.80
C LEU A 150 -0.19 9.43 10.18
N TRP A 151 -0.90 10.40 9.62
CA TRP A 151 -2.28 10.69 10.00
C TRP A 151 -3.15 11.14 8.82
N CYS A 152 -4.45 10.84 8.90
CA CYS A 152 -5.50 11.41 8.06
C CYS A 152 -6.75 11.66 8.90
N GLU A 153 -7.63 12.55 8.42
CA GLU A 153 -8.91 12.78 9.08
C GLU A 153 -9.71 11.48 9.17
N GLY A 154 -10.16 11.12 10.38
CA GLY A 154 -10.84 9.86 10.65
C GLY A 154 -9.94 8.61 10.74
N GLY A 155 -8.62 8.76 10.52
CA GLY A 155 -7.61 7.71 10.71
C GLY A 155 -7.74 6.52 9.76
N GLU A 156 -7.05 5.43 10.12
CA GLU A 156 -6.98 4.18 9.34
C GLU A 156 -8.34 3.71 8.83
N LEU A 157 -9.37 3.70 9.69
CA LEU A 157 -10.68 3.20 9.31
C LEU A 157 -11.32 4.02 8.19
N HIS A 158 -11.29 5.34 8.32
CA HIS A 158 -11.89 6.24 7.32
C HIS A 158 -11.17 6.12 5.98
N PHE A 159 -9.83 6.10 6.01
CA PHE A 159 -9.01 5.89 4.82
C PHE A 159 -9.37 4.59 4.10
N LEU A 160 -9.42 3.47 4.84
CA LEU A 160 -9.74 2.16 4.27
C LEU A 160 -11.17 2.06 3.73
N LEU A 161 -12.16 2.67 4.40
CA LEU A 161 -13.53 2.74 3.88
C LEU A 161 -13.61 3.51 2.57
N ASN A 162 -12.85 4.60 2.43
CA ASN A 162 -12.75 5.38 1.20
C ASN A 162 -12.03 4.58 0.10
N MET A 163 -10.91 3.92 0.43
CA MET A 163 -10.17 3.07 -0.50
C MET A 163 -11.04 1.95 -1.08
N ILE A 164 -11.80 1.24 -0.23
CA ILE A 164 -12.74 0.20 -0.66
C ILE A 164 -13.85 0.80 -1.54
N SER A 165 -14.39 1.98 -1.19
CA SER A 165 -15.42 2.63 -2.00
C SER A 165 -14.92 2.99 -3.39
N GLU A 166 -13.75 3.61 -3.46
CA GLU A 166 -13.18 4.10 -4.71
C GLU A 166 -12.67 2.96 -5.59
N SER A 167 -12.18 1.85 -4.99
CA SER A 167 -11.69 0.68 -5.73
C SER A 167 -12.74 0.08 -6.68
N ARG A 168 -14.05 0.21 -6.37
CA ARG A 168 -15.12 -0.24 -7.25
C ARG A 168 -15.09 0.41 -8.64
N LYS A 169 -14.70 1.68 -8.72
CA LYS A 169 -14.55 2.41 -10.00
C LYS A 169 -13.43 1.80 -10.85
N TYR A 170 -12.40 1.28 -10.19
CA TYR A 170 -11.19 0.74 -10.81
C TYR A 170 -11.14 -0.79 -10.83
N ARG A 171 -12.29 -1.47 -10.68
CA ARG A 171 -12.37 -2.93 -10.63
C ARG A 171 -11.79 -3.65 -11.86
N LYS A 172 -11.80 -2.98 -13.02
CA LYS A 172 -11.23 -3.50 -14.28
C LYS A 172 -9.75 -3.15 -14.45
N ASN A 173 -9.24 -2.23 -13.64
CA ASN A 173 -7.87 -1.73 -13.72
C ASN A 173 -6.93 -2.40 -12.72
N CYS A 174 -7.48 -3.26 -11.83
CA CYS A 174 -6.67 -3.88 -10.79
C CYS A 174 -7.15 -5.30 -10.48
N GLY A 175 -6.21 -6.25 -10.42
CA GLY A 175 -6.48 -7.63 -10.05
C GLY A 175 -6.79 -7.76 -8.56
N TRP A 176 -5.87 -7.35 -7.70
CA TRP A 176 -6.05 -7.30 -6.25
C TRP A 176 -5.84 -5.90 -5.69
N PHE A 177 -6.75 -5.45 -4.86
CA PHE A 177 -6.54 -4.32 -3.98
C PHE A 177 -6.08 -4.84 -2.63
N THR A 178 -5.02 -4.25 -2.06
CA THR A 178 -4.55 -4.67 -0.74
C THR A 178 -4.16 -3.49 0.14
N SER A 179 -4.34 -3.65 1.44
CA SER A 179 -3.88 -2.69 2.43
C SER A 179 -3.54 -3.35 3.75
N LEU A 180 -2.58 -2.78 4.48
CA LEU A 180 -2.36 -3.12 5.86
C LEU A 180 -3.54 -2.67 6.73
N VAL A 181 -3.85 -3.48 7.76
CA VAL A 181 -4.83 -3.18 8.80
C VAL A 181 -4.18 -3.37 10.16
N SER A 182 -3.96 -2.29 10.88
CA SER A 182 -3.33 -2.33 12.20
C SER A 182 -4.31 -2.67 13.32
N LYS A 183 -5.53 -2.15 13.24
CA LYS A 183 -6.54 -2.26 14.31
C LYS A 183 -7.57 -3.34 13.98
N GLU A 184 -7.55 -4.46 14.73
CA GLU A 184 -8.49 -5.59 14.52
C GLU A 184 -9.96 -5.16 14.63
N LYS A 185 -10.26 -4.25 15.54
CA LYS A 185 -11.61 -3.68 15.73
C LYS A 185 -12.20 -2.99 14.49
N ASN A 186 -11.39 -2.70 13.49
CA ASN A 186 -11.84 -2.08 12.25
C ASN A 186 -12.42 -3.12 11.27
N LEU A 187 -12.08 -4.42 11.43
CA LEU A 187 -12.40 -5.47 10.45
C LEU A 187 -13.91 -5.59 10.18
N ASP A 188 -14.76 -5.58 11.20
CA ASP A 188 -16.22 -5.75 11.03
C ASP A 188 -16.80 -4.66 10.13
N LYS A 189 -16.36 -3.40 10.32
CA LYS A 189 -16.78 -2.27 9.49
C LYS A 189 -16.25 -2.37 8.06
N LEU A 190 -15.02 -2.87 7.90
CA LEU A 190 -14.42 -3.10 6.59
C LEU A 190 -15.14 -4.22 5.84
N TYR A 191 -15.50 -5.33 6.50
CA TYR A 191 -16.29 -6.41 5.90
C TYR A 191 -17.67 -5.94 5.45
N ALA A 192 -18.36 -5.16 6.29
CA ALA A 192 -19.64 -4.57 5.91
C ALA A 192 -19.50 -3.67 4.67
N LYS A 193 -18.40 -2.91 4.58
CA LYS A 193 -18.13 -2.05 3.43
C LYS A 193 -17.82 -2.84 2.15
N LEU A 194 -16.98 -3.89 2.24
CA LEU A 194 -16.68 -4.78 1.11
C LEU A 194 -17.97 -5.39 0.53
N LYS A 195 -18.84 -5.87 1.42
CA LYS A 195 -20.15 -6.39 1.02
C LYS A 195 -21.02 -5.33 0.33
N ALA A 196 -21.07 -4.11 0.88
CA ALA A 196 -21.86 -3.01 0.34
C ALA A 196 -21.41 -2.55 -1.06
N VAL A 197 -20.12 -2.68 -1.39
CA VAL A 197 -19.60 -2.36 -2.73
C VAL A 197 -19.55 -3.57 -3.67
N HIS A 198 -20.10 -4.72 -3.23
CA HIS A 198 -20.17 -5.97 -4.00
C HIS A 198 -18.80 -6.50 -4.43
N VAL A 199 -17.86 -6.56 -3.49
CA VAL A 199 -16.58 -7.26 -3.69
C VAL A 199 -16.85 -8.75 -3.90
N SER A 200 -16.21 -9.35 -4.91
CA SER A 200 -16.42 -10.77 -5.26
C SER A 200 -15.65 -11.69 -4.33
N GLU A 201 -14.44 -11.29 -3.94
CA GLU A 201 -13.58 -12.08 -3.05
C GLU A 201 -12.75 -11.15 -2.15
N TYR A 202 -12.59 -11.55 -0.90
CA TYR A 202 -11.64 -10.90 0.00
C TYR A 202 -10.94 -11.91 0.90
N LYS A 203 -9.72 -11.57 1.32
CA LYS A 203 -8.86 -12.39 2.20
C LYS A 203 -8.27 -11.54 3.32
N ILE A 204 -8.09 -12.16 4.49
CA ILE A 204 -7.25 -11.61 5.56
C ILE A 204 -5.99 -12.46 5.66
N ILE A 205 -4.85 -11.86 5.37
CA ILE A 205 -3.56 -12.50 5.48
C ILE A 205 -2.90 -11.99 6.76
N ARG A 206 -2.71 -12.89 7.73
CA ARG A 206 -2.06 -12.55 8.99
C ARG A 206 -0.55 -12.50 8.79
N MET A 207 0.07 -11.42 9.26
CA MET A 207 1.51 -11.27 9.28
C MET A 207 1.99 -11.30 10.72
N CYS A 208 2.87 -12.25 11.03
CA CYS A 208 3.50 -12.37 12.34
C CYS A 208 4.95 -11.87 12.24
N GLN A 209 5.26 -10.79 12.96
CA GLN A 209 6.65 -10.32 13.15
C GLN A 209 6.86 -10.08 14.65
N GLY A 210 7.47 -11.04 15.32
CA GLY A 210 7.67 -10.99 16.76
C GLY A 210 6.33 -10.90 17.52
N THR A 211 6.19 -9.93 18.41
CA THR A 211 4.97 -9.70 19.20
C THR A 211 3.91 -8.84 18.49
N LYS A 212 4.19 -8.32 17.29
CA LYS A 212 3.24 -7.49 16.53
C LYS A 212 2.45 -8.33 15.55
N ASN A 213 1.14 -8.36 15.76
CA ASN A 213 0.19 -8.91 14.80
C ASN A 213 -0.28 -7.78 13.87
N SER A 214 0.12 -7.82 12.62
CA SER A 214 -0.45 -7.01 11.54
C SER A 214 -1.19 -7.90 10.56
N ARG A 215 -2.04 -7.29 9.74
CA ARG A 215 -2.89 -7.99 8.78
C ARG A 215 -2.86 -7.27 7.46
N ILE A 216 -2.99 -8.04 6.39
CA ILE A 216 -3.29 -7.51 5.07
C ILE A 216 -4.76 -7.83 4.80
N LEU A 217 -5.55 -6.83 4.46
CA LEU A 217 -6.84 -6.98 3.82
C LEU A 217 -6.60 -6.94 2.31
N ALA A 218 -6.94 -8.03 1.62
CA ALA A 218 -6.92 -8.13 0.18
C ALA A 218 -8.34 -8.31 -0.34
N TRP A 219 -8.72 -7.63 -1.43
CA TRP A 219 -10.03 -7.78 -2.06
C TRP A 219 -9.96 -7.58 -3.57
N ARG A 220 -10.93 -8.18 -4.28
CA ARG A 220 -11.05 -8.05 -5.72
C ARG A 220 -12.49 -8.14 -6.22
N PHE A 221 -12.66 -7.68 -7.44
CA PHE A 221 -13.89 -7.80 -8.20
C PHE A 221 -13.62 -8.78 -9.36
N LEU A 222 -14.41 -9.83 -9.44
CA LEU A 222 -14.41 -10.76 -10.57
C LEU A 222 -15.56 -10.36 -11.51
N GLU A 223 -15.31 -10.36 -12.81
CA GLU A 223 -16.34 -10.15 -13.83
C GLU A 223 -17.09 -11.45 -14.12
#